data_fc6779113e9a559a13648b379e429fd8
#
_entry.id   fc6779113e9a559a13648b379e429fd8
#
_cell.length_a   1.000
_cell.length_b   1.000
_cell.length_c   1.000
_cell.angle_alpha   90.00
_cell.angle_beta   90.00
_cell.angle_gamma   90.00
#
_symmetry.space_group_name_H-M   'P 1'
#
loop_
_entity.id
_entity.type
_entity.pdbx_description
1 polymer ?
#
loop_
_entity_poly.entity_id
_entity_poly.type
_entity_poly.pdbx_seq_one_letter_code
_entity_poly.pdbx_strand_id
1 'polypeptide(L)'
;MGFDSLWVEDHLVAMPGGTQCNFAWTVMSSALQATNRAPFFTGVTAPIMRYHPAIVAQAFATMGAMYPGRAGIGVGSGEPPNEMAVYGGKWPSNNTRLEMLEEALTIMNRLWTSTEPISFAGKYYTLNNAVLLTKPEKKVPVYVSAIGPRAANLAGRLGDHLISIANNPRYIREELWPALEAGARVAGKDPKAMERVGHFAYVYDPDQVVAPESLQQDAGTISGGALDRAMSSEMICLFHSAEDIIKKIEETKRMGYNHIALGDNTPGVVAKMGLHLEEGASLKVWEDVLPHVR
;
A
#
# COMPACT_ATOMS: atom_id res chain seq x y z
N MET A 1 17.94 -6.18 11.48
CA MET A 1 16.65 -5.77 12.06
C MET A 1 15.62 -6.88 11.86
N GLY A 2 14.54 -6.96 12.61
CA GLY A 2 13.61 -8.10 12.66
C GLY A 2 12.24 -7.84 12.02
N PHE A 3 12.13 -7.01 11.01
CA PHE A 3 10.87 -6.76 10.31
C PHE A 3 10.30 -8.01 9.64
N ASP A 4 8.98 -8.15 9.66
CA ASP A 4 8.27 -9.30 9.12
C ASP A 4 7.97 -9.14 7.62
N SER A 5 7.87 -7.90 7.12
CA SER A 5 7.65 -7.58 5.71
C SER A 5 8.33 -6.26 5.33
N LEU A 6 8.52 -6.06 4.03
CA LEU A 6 9.04 -4.80 3.47
C LEU A 6 8.11 -4.31 2.36
N TRP A 7 7.91 -2.99 2.30
CA TRP A 7 7.00 -2.36 1.36
C TRP A 7 7.74 -1.34 0.50
N VAL A 8 7.44 -1.30 -0.79
CA VAL A 8 8.05 -0.38 -1.76
C VAL A 8 6.95 0.47 -2.37
N GLU A 9 7.05 1.78 -2.22
CA GLU A 9 6.12 2.73 -2.85
C GLU A 9 6.30 2.72 -4.39
N ASP A 10 5.19 2.69 -5.12
CA ASP A 10 5.18 2.69 -6.58
C ASP A 10 4.75 4.06 -7.11
N HIS A 11 5.65 4.99 -7.09
CA HIS A 11 5.47 6.35 -7.57
C HIS A 11 6.31 6.60 -8.84
N LEU A 12 5.77 7.38 -9.77
CA LEU A 12 6.51 7.93 -10.92
C LEU A 12 7.08 9.30 -10.58
N VAL A 13 6.30 10.07 -9.82
CA VAL A 13 6.66 11.44 -9.40
C VAL A 13 6.97 11.40 -7.91
N ALA A 14 8.11 12.01 -7.53
CA ALA A 14 8.51 12.06 -6.13
C ALA A 14 7.45 12.78 -5.29
N MET A 15 7.08 12.18 -4.17
CA MET A 15 6.25 12.82 -3.17
C MET A 15 7.00 14.03 -2.55
N PRO A 16 6.28 15.00 -1.97
CA PRO A 16 6.93 16.11 -1.30
C PRO A 16 7.97 15.62 -0.30
N GLY A 17 9.25 15.96 -0.51
CA GLY A 17 10.39 15.48 0.28
C GLY A 17 11.26 14.44 -0.41
N GLY A 18 10.72 13.69 -1.33
CA GLY A 18 11.51 12.75 -2.11
C GLY A 18 12.38 13.43 -3.18
N THR A 19 13.57 12.89 -3.39
CA THR A 19 14.51 13.36 -4.43
C THR A 19 14.60 12.37 -5.59
N GLN A 20 14.13 11.13 -5.39
CA GLN A 20 14.20 10.07 -6.37
C GLN A 20 12.93 9.21 -6.32
N CYS A 21 12.49 8.72 -7.47
CA CYS A 21 11.46 7.70 -7.62
C CYS A 21 12.00 6.59 -8.50
N ASN A 22 12.47 5.52 -7.90
CA ASN A 22 12.92 4.36 -8.61
C ASN A 22 11.71 3.50 -9.01
N PHE A 23 11.82 2.75 -10.13
CA PHE A 23 10.76 1.84 -10.53
C PHE A 23 10.61 0.71 -9.51
N ALA A 24 9.50 0.72 -8.78
CA ALA A 24 9.27 -0.11 -7.59
C ALA A 24 9.52 -1.60 -7.83
N TRP A 25 9.05 -2.14 -8.96
CA TRP A 25 9.14 -3.57 -9.25
C TRP A 25 10.58 -4.04 -9.49
N THR A 26 11.43 -3.17 -10.08
CA THR A 26 12.86 -3.46 -10.26
C THR A 26 13.59 -3.46 -8.91
N VAL A 27 13.33 -2.44 -8.07
CA VAL A 27 13.88 -2.36 -6.70
C VAL A 27 13.45 -3.58 -5.89
N MET A 28 12.16 -3.91 -5.92
CA MET A 28 11.59 -5.05 -5.21
C MET A 28 12.23 -6.37 -5.64
N SER A 29 12.40 -6.60 -6.96
CA SER A 29 13.04 -7.81 -7.47
C SER A 29 14.50 -7.91 -7.04
N SER A 30 15.25 -6.80 -7.08
CA SER A 30 16.65 -6.76 -6.62
C SER A 30 16.77 -7.03 -5.13
N ALA A 31 15.87 -6.47 -4.31
CA ALA A 31 15.84 -6.68 -2.87
C ALA A 31 15.43 -8.12 -2.49
N LEU A 32 14.49 -8.71 -3.23
CA LEU A 32 14.12 -10.12 -3.09
C LEU A 32 15.30 -11.05 -3.38
N GLN A 33 16.10 -10.75 -4.41
CA GLN A 33 17.31 -11.48 -4.74
C GLN A 33 18.42 -11.36 -3.67
N ALA A 34 18.55 -10.16 -3.08
CA ALA A 34 19.57 -9.87 -2.08
C ALA A 34 19.22 -10.38 -0.67
N THR A 35 17.99 -10.87 -0.46
CA THR A 35 17.48 -11.31 0.84
C THR A 35 16.87 -12.71 0.74
N ASN A 36 16.64 -13.36 1.89
CA ASN A 36 16.10 -14.73 1.90
C ASN A 36 14.94 -14.96 2.87
N ARG A 37 14.53 -13.96 3.66
CA ARG A 37 13.52 -14.13 4.71
C ARG A 37 12.24 -13.33 4.47
N ALA A 38 12.33 -12.02 4.50
CA ALA A 38 11.16 -11.16 4.48
C ALA A 38 10.45 -11.18 3.12
N PRO A 39 9.12 -11.23 3.08
CA PRO A 39 8.34 -10.94 1.88
C PRO A 39 8.36 -9.44 1.57
N PHE A 40 8.17 -9.14 0.29
CA PHE A 40 8.09 -7.78 -0.22
C PHE A 40 6.75 -7.52 -0.90
N PHE A 41 6.24 -6.32 -0.71
CA PHE A 41 4.99 -5.84 -1.28
C PHE A 41 5.15 -4.45 -1.88
N THR A 42 4.30 -4.07 -2.82
CA THR A 42 4.17 -2.66 -3.20
C THR A 42 3.18 -1.96 -2.28
N GLY A 43 3.47 -0.72 -1.92
CA GLY A 43 2.64 0.05 -1.00
C GLY A 43 2.22 1.43 -1.51
N VAL A 44 1.45 1.55 -2.63
CA VAL A 44 0.78 0.51 -3.43
C VAL A 44 0.93 0.77 -4.93
N THR A 45 0.82 -0.26 -5.76
CA THR A 45 0.72 -0.10 -7.22
C THR A 45 -0.71 0.24 -7.62
N ALA A 46 -0.90 1.20 -8.54
CA ALA A 46 -2.18 1.44 -9.19
C ALA A 46 -2.27 0.65 -10.51
N PRO A 47 -2.92 -0.53 -10.54
CA PRO A 47 -3.03 -1.36 -11.75
C PRO A 47 -4.10 -0.82 -12.72
N ILE A 48 -4.17 0.50 -12.80
CA ILE A 48 -5.12 1.26 -13.61
C ILE A 48 -4.40 2.44 -14.26
N MET A 49 -4.92 2.96 -15.35
CA MET A 49 -4.38 4.13 -16.07
C MET A 49 -2.90 3.98 -16.49
N ARG A 50 -1.95 4.15 -15.57
CA ARG A 50 -0.51 4.08 -15.80
C ARG A 50 -0.06 2.68 -16.23
N TYR A 51 -0.67 1.63 -15.68
CA TYR A 51 -0.37 0.24 -15.99
C TYR A 51 -1.60 -0.49 -16.54
N HIS A 52 -1.42 -1.27 -17.57
CA HIS A 52 -2.44 -2.25 -17.96
C HIS A 52 -2.41 -3.45 -17.00
N PRO A 53 -3.57 -3.92 -16.46
CA PRO A 53 -3.60 -4.99 -15.45
C PRO A 53 -2.95 -6.30 -15.88
N ALA A 54 -2.92 -6.61 -17.18
CA ALA A 54 -2.23 -7.79 -17.68
C ALA A 54 -0.71 -7.70 -17.53
N ILE A 55 -0.13 -6.50 -17.66
CA ILE A 55 1.32 -6.27 -17.45
C ILE A 55 1.65 -6.41 -15.97
N VAL A 56 0.79 -5.86 -15.09
CA VAL A 56 0.94 -6.04 -13.64
C VAL A 56 0.85 -7.52 -13.29
N ALA A 57 -0.13 -8.25 -13.82
CA ALA A 57 -0.27 -9.69 -13.60
C ALA A 57 0.97 -10.46 -14.04
N GLN A 58 1.55 -10.13 -15.21
CA GLN A 58 2.76 -10.79 -15.72
C GLN A 58 3.97 -10.53 -14.82
N ALA A 59 4.19 -9.29 -14.39
CA ALA A 59 5.31 -8.92 -13.53
C ALA A 59 5.26 -9.67 -12.20
N PHE A 60 4.10 -9.68 -11.53
CA PHE A 60 3.95 -10.35 -10.24
C PHE A 60 3.87 -11.88 -10.35
N ALA A 61 3.40 -12.45 -11.47
CA ALA A 61 3.54 -13.88 -11.75
C ALA A 61 5.02 -14.27 -11.85
N THR A 62 5.82 -13.46 -12.54
CA THR A 62 7.27 -13.69 -12.69
C THR A 62 7.97 -13.63 -11.33
N MET A 63 7.73 -12.57 -10.54
CA MET A 63 8.32 -12.46 -9.20
C MET A 63 7.84 -13.57 -8.28
N GLY A 64 6.56 -13.98 -8.36
CA GLY A 64 6.00 -15.09 -7.59
C GLY A 64 6.59 -16.46 -7.96
N ALA A 65 7.01 -16.64 -9.21
CA ALA A 65 7.72 -17.83 -9.65
C ALA A 65 9.20 -17.81 -9.22
N MET A 66 9.86 -16.63 -9.29
CA MET A 66 11.26 -16.48 -8.88
C MET A 66 11.45 -16.55 -7.35
N TYR A 67 10.48 -16.05 -6.58
CA TYR A 67 10.54 -15.89 -5.12
C TYR A 67 9.27 -16.41 -4.45
N PRO A 68 9.00 -17.72 -4.45
CA PRO A 68 7.73 -18.30 -4.01
C PRO A 68 7.37 -17.93 -2.57
N GLY A 69 6.21 -17.27 -2.40
CA GLY A 69 5.70 -16.84 -1.09
C GLY A 69 6.36 -15.59 -0.52
N ARG A 70 7.28 -14.94 -1.27
CA ARG A 70 7.96 -13.72 -0.82
C ARG A 70 7.61 -12.48 -1.63
N ALA A 71 6.95 -12.62 -2.77
CA ALA A 71 6.47 -11.51 -3.58
C ALA A 71 4.95 -11.40 -3.49
N GLY A 72 4.45 -10.24 -3.11
CA GLY A 72 3.03 -9.90 -3.11
C GLY A 72 2.80 -8.50 -3.63
N ILE A 73 1.56 -8.09 -3.76
CA ILE A 73 1.21 -6.78 -4.32
C ILE A 73 0.20 -6.05 -3.44
N GLY A 74 0.51 -4.81 -3.08
CA GLY A 74 -0.49 -3.85 -2.66
C GLY A 74 -1.01 -3.09 -3.87
N VAL A 75 -2.33 -2.92 -3.96
CA VAL A 75 -3.00 -2.24 -5.07
C VAL A 75 -3.90 -1.13 -4.59
N GLY A 76 -4.00 -0.06 -5.38
CA GLY A 76 -4.84 1.09 -5.09
C GLY A 76 -5.49 1.70 -6.32
N SER A 77 -6.39 2.66 -6.09
CA SER A 77 -7.12 3.37 -7.15
C SER A 77 -6.36 4.59 -7.70
N GLY A 78 -5.07 4.69 -7.39
CA GLY A 78 -4.17 5.72 -7.91
C GLY A 78 -4.30 7.10 -7.25
N GLU A 79 -3.33 7.93 -7.56
CA GLU A 79 -3.19 9.32 -7.10
C GLU A 79 -2.95 10.25 -8.29
N PRO A 80 -3.54 11.47 -8.30
CA PRO A 80 -3.39 12.38 -9.42
C PRO A 80 -1.94 12.64 -9.85
N PRO A 81 -1.00 12.95 -8.94
CA PRO A 81 0.38 13.28 -9.34
C PRO A 81 1.07 12.16 -10.11
N ASN A 82 0.81 10.91 -9.76
CA ASN A 82 1.46 9.74 -10.35
C ASN A 82 0.82 9.30 -11.67
N GLU A 83 -0.49 9.10 -11.66
CA GLU A 83 -1.19 8.53 -12.80
C GLU A 83 -1.44 9.56 -13.90
N MET A 84 -1.76 10.82 -13.55
CA MET A 84 -2.04 11.86 -14.54
C MET A 84 -0.82 12.26 -15.35
N ALA A 85 0.37 12.14 -14.79
CA ALA A 85 1.62 12.40 -15.50
C ALA A 85 1.78 11.51 -16.75
N VAL A 86 1.18 10.33 -16.75
CA VAL A 86 1.23 9.35 -17.87
C VAL A 86 -0.09 9.24 -18.61
N TYR A 87 -1.20 9.24 -17.88
CA TYR A 87 -2.53 9.04 -18.45
C TYR A 87 -2.98 10.19 -19.37
N GLY A 88 -2.60 11.43 -19.04
CA GLY A 88 -2.81 12.61 -19.89
C GLY A 88 -4.26 13.06 -20.06
N GLY A 89 -5.22 12.36 -19.48
CA GLY A 89 -6.65 12.65 -19.56
C GLY A 89 -7.16 13.45 -18.34
N LYS A 90 -8.48 13.58 -18.22
CA LYS A 90 -9.11 14.13 -17.02
C LYS A 90 -9.09 13.10 -15.90
N TRP A 91 -8.74 13.53 -14.67
CA TRP A 91 -8.78 12.67 -13.50
C TRP A 91 -10.18 12.04 -13.31
N PRO A 92 -10.30 10.70 -13.34
CA PRO A 92 -11.60 10.06 -13.20
C PRO A 92 -12.16 10.20 -11.79
N SER A 93 -13.48 10.14 -11.65
CA SER A 93 -14.13 10.10 -10.34
C SER A 93 -13.64 8.91 -9.51
N ASN A 94 -13.72 9.00 -8.19
CA ASN A 94 -13.38 7.88 -7.30
C ASN A 94 -14.17 6.61 -7.63
N ASN A 95 -15.44 6.74 -7.97
CA ASN A 95 -16.28 5.62 -8.39
C ASN A 95 -15.75 4.94 -9.65
N THR A 96 -15.39 5.74 -10.66
CA THR A 96 -14.80 5.24 -11.91
C THR A 96 -13.48 4.51 -11.66
N ARG A 97 -12.61 5.07 -10.82
CA ARG A 97 -11.33 4.43 -10.47
C ARG A 97 -11.50 3.11 -9.71
N LEU A 98 -12.50 3.04 -8.82
CA LEU A 98 -12.83 1.79 -8.12
C LEU A 98 -13.40 0.73 -9.07
N GLU A 99 -14.23 1.12 -10.06
CA GLU A 99 -14.68 0.21 -11.11
C GLU A 99 -13.51 -0.30 -11.97
N MET A 100 -12.58 0.59 -12.35
CA MET A 100 -11.35 0.21 -13.06
C MET A 100 -10.51 -0.77 -12.22
N LEU A 101 -10.37 -0.52 -10.92
CA LEU A 101 -9.64 -1.40 -10.01
C LEU A 101 -10.30 -2.77 -9.88
N GLU A 102 -11.63 -2.82 -9.85
CA GLU A 102 -12.39 -4.08 -9.80
C GLU A 102 -12.16 -4.94 -11.05
N GLU A 103 -12.20 -4.34 -12.25
CA GLU A 103 -11.87 -5.03 -13.48
C GLU A 103 -10.39 -5.48 -13.50
N ALA A 104 -9.47 -4.61 -13.06
CA ALA A 104 -8.05 -4.92 -13.00
C ALA A 104 -7.76 -6.13 -12.09
N LEU A 105 -8.31 -6.16 -10.89
CA LEU A 105 -8.18 -7.28 -9.96
C LEU A 105 -8.77 -8.57 -10.52
N THR A 106 -9.92 -8.48 -11.20
CA THR A 106 -10.54 -9.62 -11.87
C THR A 106 -9.63 -10.19 -12.97
N ILE A 107 -9.06 -9.33 -13.82
CA ILE A 107 -8.14 -9.71 -14.88
C ILE A 107 -6.88 -10.37 -14.29
N MET A 108 -6.25 -9.72 -13.31
CA MET A 108 -5.03 -10.23 -12.68
C MET A 108 -5.27 -11.62 -12.08
N ASN A 109 -6.34 -11.79 -11.31
CA ASN A 109 -6.66 -13.08 -10.69
C ASN A 109 -6.92 -14.16 -11.74
N ARG A 110 -7.69 -13.86 -12.80
CA ARG A 110 -7.95 -14.81 -13.89
C ARG A 110 -6.68 -15.20 -14.63
N LEU A 111 -5.77 -14.25 -14.91
CA LEU A 111 -4.49 -14.52 -15.57
C LEU A 111 -3.56 -15.39 -14.71
N TRP A 112 -3.57 -15.23 -13.39
CA TRP A 112 -2.75 -16.05 -12.49
C TRP A 112 -3.27 -17.49 -12.33
N THR A 113 -4.59 -17.67 -12.42
CA THR A 113 -5.23 -18.95 -12.08
C THR A 113 -5.60 -19.79 -13.31
N SER A 114 -5.93 -19.17 -14.46
CA SER A 114 -6.34 -19.91 -15.66
C SER A 114 -5.13 -20.53 -16.36
N THR A 115 -5.26 -21.81 -16.72
CA THR A 115 -4.32 -22.53 -17.60
C THR A 115 -4.62 -22.29 -19.07
N GLU A 116 -5.85 -21.91 -19.39
CA GLU A 116 -6.31 -21.63 -20.73
C GLU A 116 -6.28 -20.12 -21.05
N PRO A 117 -6.18 -19.74 -22.34
CA PRO A 117 -6.34 -18.36 -22.74
C PRO A 117 -7.69 -17.79 -22.28
N ILE A 118 -7.66 -16.56 -21.79
CA ILE A 118 -8.85 -15.84 -21.35
C ILE A 118 -9.16 -14.66 -22.27
N SER A 119 -10.44 -14.42 -22.51
CA SER A 119 -10.94 -13.16 -23.04
C SER A 119 -11.73 -12.42 -21.97
N PHE A 120 -11.65 -11.11 -21.99
CA PHE A 120 -12.33 -10.21 -21.04
C PHE A 120 -12.85 -9.00 -21.82
N ALA A 121 -14.12 -8.71 -21.74
CA ALA A 121 -14.76 -7.54 -22.33
C ALA A 121 -15.37 -6.71 -21.22
N GLY A 122 -14.55 -5.86 -20.60
CA GLY A 122 -14.96 -4.93 -19.54
C GLY A 122 -15.34 -3.57 -20.09
N LYS A 123 -15.72 -2.69 -19.19
CA LYS A 123 -15.99 -1.29 -19.49
C LYS A 123 -14.70 -0.50 -19.74
N TYR A 124 -13.61 -0.88 -19.07
CA TYR A 124 -12.33 -0.18 -19.08
C TYR A 124 -11.21 -0.99 -19.72
N TYR A 125 -11.24 -2.30 -19.62
CA TYR A 125 -10.19 -3.17 -20.15
C TYR A 125 -10.76 -4.27 -21.02
N THR A 126 -9.99 -4.62 -22.04
CA THR A 126 -10.31 -5.72 -22.95
C THR A 126 -9.10 -6.65 -23.07
N LEU A 127 -9.31 -7.94 -22.93
CA LEU A 127 -8.34 -8.96 -23.29
C LEU A 127 -8.91 -9.83 -24.40
N ASN A 128 -8.07 -10.22 -25.33
CA ASN A 128 -8.43 -11.14 -26.40
C ASN A 128 -7.45 -12.31 -26.40
N ASN A 129 -7.94 -13.48 -26.00
CA ASN A 129 -7.21 -14.74 -26.00
C ASN A 129 -5.84 -14.65 -25.30
N ALA A 130 -5.78 -13.97 -24.14
CA ALA A 130 -4.56 -13.73 -23.37
C ALA A 130 -4.26 -14.87 -22.40
N VAL A 131 -3.01 -15.30 -22.31
CA VAL A 131 -2.56 -16.32 -21.35
C VAL A 131 -1.19 -15.92 -20.79
N LEU A 132 -0.99 -16.15 -19.49
CA LEU A 132 0.33 -16.13 -18.88
C LEU A 132 0.89 -17.55 -18.85
N LEU A 133 2.05 -17.76 -19.45
CA LEU A 133 2.75 -19.05 -19.40
C LEU A 133 3.51 -19.23 -18.08
N THR A 134 4.10 -18.15 -17.56
CA THR A 134 4.68 -18.16 -16.21
C THR A 134 3.58 -18.01 -15.17
N LYS A 135 3.48 -18.95 -14.27
CA LYS A 135 2.55 -18.91 -13.12
C LYS A 135 3.32 -18.80 -11.81
N PRO A 136 2.79 -18.08 -10.82
CA PRO A 136 3.40 -18.10 -9.50
C PRO A 136 3.22 -19.48 -8.86
N GLU A 137 4.26 -20.04 -8.26
CA GLU A 137 4.17 -21.33 -7.56
C GLU A 137 3.25 -21.29 -6.34
N LYS A 138 3.24 -20.17 -5.65
CA LYS A 138 2.31 -19.85 -4.56
C LYS A 138 1.47 -18.66 -4.95
N LYS A 139 0.25 -18.61 -4.44
CA LYS A 139 -0.64 -17.46 -4.65
C LYS A 139 0.12 -16.16 -4.32
N VAL A 140 0.06 -15.18 -5.23
CA VAL A 140 0.53 -13.81 -4.98
C VAL A 140 -0.46 -13.13 -4.06
N PRO A 141 -0.10 -12.77 -2.80
CA PRO A 141 -1.01 -12.07 -1.91
C PRO A 141 -1.33 -10.67 -2.45
N VAL A 142 -2.62 -10.31 -2.40
CA VAL A 142 -3.14 -9.01 -2.87
C VAL A 142 -3.68 -8.21 -1.70
N TYR A 143 -3.02 -7.10 -1.37
CA TYR A 143 -3.46 -6.12 -0.39
C TYR A 143 -4.15 -4.96 -1.11
N VAL A 144 -5.42 -4.73 -0.83
CA VAL A 144 -6.16 -3.62 -1.47
C VAL A 144 -6.17 -2.41 -0.54
N SER A 145 -5.69 -1.28 -1.06
CA SER A 145 -5.72 -0.01 -0.34
C SER A 145 -7.13 0.52 -0.24
N ALA A 146 -7.57 0.79 0.98
CA ALA A 146 -8.91 1.26 1.26
C ALA A 146 -8.93 2.32 2.37
N ILE A 147 -9.45 3.51 2.02
CA ILE A 147 -9.78 4.55 2.99
C ILE A 147 -11.30 4.57 3.22
N GLY A 148 -12.09 4.32 2.17
CA GLY A 148 -13.55 4.35 2.24
C GLY A 148 -14.20 2.96 2.20
N PRO A 149 -15.49 2.84 2.62
CA PRO A 149 -16.17 1.56 2.74
C PRO A 149 -16.35 0.83 1.40
N ARG A 150 -16.47 1.54 0.26
CA ARG A 150 -16.54 0.89 -1.05
C ARG A 150 -15.25 0.18 -1.42
N ALA A 151 -14.10 0.82 -1.17
CA ALA A 151 -12.79 0.21 -1.39
C ALA A 151 -12.54 -0.95 -0.41
N ALA A 152 -12.98 -0.81 0.85
CA ALA A 152 -12.90 -1.87 1.85
C ALA A 152 -13.76 -3.09 1.45
N ASN A 153 -14.96 -2.87 0.93
CA ASN A 153 -15.79 -3.95 0.39
C ASN A 153 -15.12 -4.64 -0.81
N LEU A 154 -14.53 -3.86 -1.71
CA LEU A 154 -13.75 -4.41 -2.83
C LEU A 154 -12.55 -5.24 -2.34
N ALA A 155 -11.83 -4.77 -1.31
CA ALA A 155 -10.76 -5.52 -0.67
C ALA A 155 -11.26 -6.88 -0.14
N GLY A 156 -12.41 -6.90 0.52
CA GLY A 156 -13.05 -8.13 0.99
C GLY A 156 -13.39 -9.08 -0.15
N ARG A 157 -13.99 -8.57 -1.24
CA ARG A 157 -14.41 -9.40 -2.37
C ARG A 157 -13.23 -9.95 -3.17
N LEU A 158 -12.31 -9.12 -3.60
CA LEU A 158 -11.30 -9.46 -4.60
C LEU A 158 -9.85 -9.46 -4.07
N GLY A 159 -9.56 -8.79 -2.96
CA GLY A 159 -8.27 -8.83 -2.29
C GLY A 159 -8.12 -10.03 -1.35
N ASP A 160 -6.92 -10.28 -0.88
CA ASP A 160 -6.65 -11.22 0.21
C ASP A 160 -6.63 -10.49 1.55
N HIS A 161 -6.15 -9.25 1.54
CA HIS A 161 -5.88 -8.41 2.69
C HIS A 161 -6.25 -6.96 2.38
N LEU A 162 -6.25 -6.12 3.41
CA LEU A 162 -6.49 -4.68 3.29
C LEU A 162 -5.30 -3.90 3.85
N ILE A 163 -4.93 -2.80 3.18
CA ILE A 163 -4.03 -1.77 3.72
C ILE A 163 -4.74 -0.43 3.78
N SER A 164 -4.57 0.32 4.88
CA SER A 164 -5.23 1.61 5.07
C SER A 164 -4.39 2.60 5.86
N ILE A 165 -4.53 3.87 5.54
CA ILE A 165 -4.01 5.00 6.31
C ILE A 165 -5.06 5.54 7.30
N ALA A 166 -6.28 4.99 7.33
CA ALA A 166 -7.33 5.45 8.24
C ALA A 166 -6.88 5.32 9.70
N ASN A 167 -7.07 6.38 10.49
CA ASN A 167 -6.64 6.44 11.89
C ASN A 167 -7.72 7.00 12.84
N ASN A 168 -8.95 7.18 12.35
CA ASN A 168 -10.09 7.53 13.18
C ASN A 168 -10.74 6.24 13.73
N PRO A 169 -10.62 5.94 15.05
CA PRO A 169 -11.06 4.66 15.61
C PRO A 169 -12.57 4.42 15.46
N ARG A 170 -13.38 5.49 15.51
CA ARG A 170 -14.83 5.37 15.33
C ARG A 170 -15.16 4.99 13.91
N TYR A 171 -14.62 5.72 12.93
CA TYR A 171 -14.83 5.45 11.52
C TYR A 171 -14.39 4.04 11.12
N ILE A 172 -13.22 3.62 11.59
CA ILE A 172 -12.68 2.28 11.31
C ILE A 172 -13.64 1.19 11.82
N ARG A 173 -14.13 1.32 13.04
CA ARG A 173 -15.03 0.35 13.66
C ARG A 173 -16.44 0.35 13.05
N GLU A 174 -16.97 1.52 12.73
CA GLU A 174 -18.37 1.67 12.30
C GLU A 174 -18.57 1.57 10.79
N GLU A 175 -17.55 1.91 9.97
CA GLU A 175 -17.66 1.93 8.52
C GLU A 175 -16.65 1.00 7.80
N LEU A 176 -15.36 1.05 8.16
CA LEU A 176 -14.31 0.38 7.38
C LEU A 176 -14.32 -1.13 7.56
N TRP A 177 -14.26 -1.62 8.80
CA TRP A 177 -14.27 -3.06 9.07
C TRP A 177 -15.57 -3.74 8.68
N PRO A 178 -16.77 -3.20 8.97
CA PRO A 178 -18.02 -3.80 8.49
C PRO A 178 -18.09 -3.95 6.98
N ALA A 179 -17.57 -2.97 6.23
CA ALA A 179 -17.55 -3.04 4.77
C ALA A 179 -16.58 -4.10 4.23
N LEU A 180 -15.37 -4.22 4.81
CA LEU A 180 -14.41 -5.27 4.50
C LEU A 180 -15.01 -6.66 4.74
N GLU A 181 -15.59 -6.85 5.92
CA GLU A 181 -16.18 -8.12 6.34
C GLU A 181 -17.39 -8.51 5.47
N ALA A 182 -18.24 -7.55 5.12
CA ALA A 182 -19.36 -7.79 4.20
C ALA A 182 -18.85 -8.27 2.83
N GLY A 183 -17.81 -7.61 2.29
CA GLY A 183 -17.18 -8.03 1.03
C GLY A 183 -16.60 -9.45 1.10
N ALA A 184 -15.88 -9.76 2.18
CA ALA A 184 -15.27 -11.07 2.40
C ALA A 184 -16.34 -12.17 2.48
N ARG A 185 -17.44 -11.96 3.23
CA ARG A 185 -18.54 -12.93 3.33
C ARG A 185 -19.21 -13.18 1.99
N VAL A 186 -19.43 -12.15 1.17
CA VAL A 186 -19.97 -12.30 -0.18
C VAL A 186 -19.09 -13.18 -1.06
N ALA A 187 -17.76 -13.09 -0.89
CA ALA A 187 -16.78 -13.90 -1.61
C ALA A 187 -16.52 -15.28 -0.97
N GLY A 188 -17.25 -15.66 0.09
CA GLY A 188 -17.05 -16.92 0.80
C GLY A 188 -15.74 -17.02 1.58
N LYS A 189 -15.12 -15.86 1.92
CA LYS A 189 -13.87 -15.79 2.67
C LYS A 189 -14.13 -15.58 4.16
N ASP A 190 -13.22 -16.06 5.01
CA ASP A 190 -13.23 -15.74 6.44
C ASP A 190 -12.62 -14.34 6.65
N PRO A 191 -13.40 -13.35 7.13
CA PRO A 191 -12.87 -12.01 7.39
C PRO A 191 -11.78 -11.97 8.49
N LYS A 192 -11.74 -12.98 9.36
CA LYS A 192 -10.74 -13.07 10.43
C LYS A 192 -9.37 -13.52 9.93
N ALA A 193 -9.33 -14.22 8.80
CA ALA A 193 -8.09 -14.63 8.14
C ALA A 193 -7.45 -13.50 7.32
N MET A 194 -8.16 -12.37 7.13
CA MET A 194 -7.64 -11.24 6.38
C MET A 194 -6.75 -10.36 7.26
N GLU A 195 -5.54 -10.10 6.80
CA GLU A 195 -4.71 -9.08 7.43
C GLU A 195 -5.29 -7.68 7.19
N ARG A 196 -5.17 -6.86 8.21
CA ARG A 196 -5.58 -5.45 8.25
C ARG A 196 -4.34 -4.62 8.52
N VAL A 197 -3.73 -4.14 7.44
CA VAL A 197 -2.48 -3.39 7.54
C VAL A 197 -2.80 -1.93 7.81
N GLY A 198 -2.34 -1.41 8.94
CA GLY A 198 -2.31 0.02 9.23
C GLY A 198 -1.02 0.62 8.69
N HIS A 199 -1.14 1.57 7.76
CA HIS A 199 0.02 2.29 7.22
C HIS A 199 0.05 3.71 7.77
N PHE A 200 1.20 4.14 8.28
CA PHE A 200 1.47 5.54 8.57
C PHE A 200 2.91 5.91 8.22
N ALA A 201 3.08 7.13 7.73
CA ALA A 201 4.39 7.73 7.54
C ALA A 201 4.89 8.36 8.84
N TYR A 202 6.20 8.43 9.02
CA TYR A 202 6.78 9.08 10.19
C TYR A 202 8.05 9.88 9.83
N VAL A 203 8.35 10.81 10.71
CA VAL A 203 9.65 11.50 10.81
C VAL A 203 10.18 11.25 12.22
N TYR A 204 11.39 10.73 12.31
CA TYR A 204 12.08 10.57 13.59
C TYR A 204 12.99 11.78 13.85
N ASP A 205 12.70 12.53 14.88
CA ASP A 205 13.35 13.79 15.22
C ASP A 205 13.68 13.86 16.72
N PRO A 206 14.70 13.12 17.19
CA PRO A 206 15.07 13.09 18.61
C PRO A 206 15.55 14.45 19.13
N ASP A 207 16.09 15.29 18.25
CA ASP A 207 16.63 16.61 18.60
C ASP A 207 15.57 17.73 18.58
N GLN A 208 14.32 17.41 18.19
CA GLN A 208 13.16 18.31 18.14
C GLN A 208 13.42 19.58 17.28
N VAL A 209 14.05 19.39 16.13
CA VAL A 209 14.40 20.48 15.20
C VAL A 209 13.37 20.65 14.07
N VAL A 210 12.48 19.66 13.89
CA VAL A 210 11.43 19.67 12.87
C VAL A 210 10.17 20.36 13.41
N ALA A 211 9.79 21.49 12.81
CA ALA A 211 8.54 22.15 13.15
C ALA A 211 7.34 21.30 12.65
N PRO A 212 6.34 20.97 13.50
CA PRO A 212 5.19 20.16 13.10
C PRO A 212 4.46 20.71 11.88
N GLU A 213 4.39 22.02 11.73
CA GLU A 213 3.74 22.70 10.60
C GLU A 213 4.42 22.39 9.26
N SER A 214 5.71 22.04 9.27
CA SER A 214 6.45 21.66 8.05
C SER A 214 6.04 20.29 7.50
N LEU A 215 5.36 19.48 8.30
CA LEU A 215 4.86 18.14 7.94
C LEU A 215 3.43 18.18 7.41
N GLN A 216 2.76 19.33 7.46
CA GLN A 216 1.40 19.45 6.94
C GLN A 216 1.42 19.25 5.42
N GLN A 217 0.77 18.19 4.97
CA GLN A 217 0.50 17.96 3.55
C GLN A 217 -0.88 18.50 3.21
N ASP A 218 -0.98 19.09 2.02
CA ASP A 218 -2.27 19.49 1.48
C ASP A 218 -3.08 18.22 1.12
N ALA A 219 -3.80 17.70 2.11
CA ALA A 219 -4.61 16.48 1.99
C ALA A 219 -5.79 16.64 1.00
N GLY A 220 -6.10 17.87 0.59
CA GLY A 220 -7.22 18.17 -0.31
C GLY A 220 -7.10 17.59 -1.71
N THR A 221 -5.89 17.19 -2.14
CA THR A 221 -5.64 16.62 -3.46
C THR A 221 -5.86 15.10 -3.53
N ILE A 222 -5.88 14.38 -2.40
CA ILE A 222 -5.75 12.92 -2.42
C ILE A 222 -7.10 12.19 -2.53
N SER A 223 -8.17 12.55 -1.81
CA SER A 223 -9.34 11.65 -1.77
C SER A 223 -10.72 12.23 -1.51
N GLY A 224 -10.92 13.52 -1.47
CA GLY A 224 -12.24 14.11 -1.17
C GLY A 224 -12.75 13.73 0.24
N GLY A 225 -14.01 14.06 0.56
CA GLY A 225 -14.58 13.97 1.91
C GLY A 225 -14.57 12.61 2.64
N ALA A 226 -14.05 11.53 2.02
CA ALA A 226 -13.84 10.28 2.69
C ALA A 226 -12.59 10.33 3.58
N LEU A 227 -11.54 11.05 3.17
CA LEU A 227 -10.32 11.20 3.95
C LEU A 227 -10.59 11.96 5.26
N ASP A 228 -11.36 13.05 5.20
CA ASP A 228 -11.65 13.87 6.38
C ASP A 228 -12.34 13.07 7.50
N ARG A 229 -13.20 12.12 7.14
CA ARG A 229 -13.85 11.23 8.12
C ARG A 229 -12.96 10.11 8.63
N ALA A 230 -12.08 9.63 7.78
CA ALA A 230 -11.20 8.50 8.07
C ALA A 230 -9.99 8.88 8.95
N MET A 231 -9.63 10.17 8.94
CA MET A 231 -8.49 10.67 9.68
C MET A 231 -8.93 11.39 10.96
N SER A 232 -8.22 11.14 12.06
CA SER A 232 -8.35 11.87 13.32
C SER A 232 -7.07 12.60 13.70
N SER A 233 -6.00 12.35 12.97
CA SER A 233 -4.67 12.96 13.16
C SER A 233 -3.94 13.07 11.83
N GLU A 234 -2.80 13.72 11.85
CA GLU A 234 -1.91 13.92 10.71
C GLU A 234 -1.53 12.59 10.01
N MET A 235 -1.30 12.65 8.70
CA MET A 235 -0.84 11.49 7.90
C MET A 235 0.61 11.12 8.21
N ILE A 236 1.43 12.11 8.57
CA ILE A 236 2.83 11.92 8.95
C ILE A 236 2.94 12.13 10.46
N CYS A 237 3.44 11.12 11.15
CA CYS A 237 3.67 11.17 12.59
C CYS A 237 5.07 11.73 12.86
N LEU A 238 5.19 12.66 13.81
CA LEU A 238 6.47 13.14 14.32
C LEU A 238 6.77 12.39 15.60
N PHE A 239 7.92 11.73 15.66
CA PHE A 239 8.37 10.94 16.80
C PHE A 239 9.72 11.46 17.31
N HIS A 240 9.84 11.59 18.63
CA HIS A 240 11.05 12.05 19.28
C HIS A 240 11.76 10.93 20.06
N SER A 241 11.08 9.81 20.28
CA SER A 241 11.57 8.68 21.06
C SER A 241 11.06 7.32 20.54
N ALA A 242 11.67 6.24 21.00
CA ALA A 242 11.17 4.88 20.77
C ALA A 242 9.79 4.66 21.42
N GLU A 243 9.55 5.27 22.57
CA GLU A 243 8.27 5.21 23.30
C GLU A 243 7.11 5.80 22.47
N ASP A 244 7.35 6.89 21.73
CA ASP A 244 6.33 7.50 20.86
C ASP A 244 5.92 6.53 19.75
N ILE A 245 6.90 5.85 19.15
CA ILE A 245 6.68 4.84 18.11
C ILE A 245 5.89 3.64 18.68
N ILE A 246 6.33 3.11 19.83
CA ILE A 246 5.67 1.99 20.51
C ILE A 246 4.22 2.34 20.82
N LYS A 247 3.98 3.52 21.40
CA LYS A 247 2.64 4.02 21.69
C LYS A 247 1.75 4.08 20.45
N LYS A 248 2.28 4.61 19.34
CA LYS A 248 1.54 4.68 18.06
C LYS A 248 1.21 3.31 17.52
N ILE A 249 2.13 2.36 17.58
CA ILE A 249 1.90 0.98 17.18
C ILE A 249 0.77 0.35 18.01
N GLU A 250 0.80 0.52 19.33
CA GLU A 250 -0.23 -0.02 20.23
C GLU A 250 -1.60 0.65 19.98
N GLU A 251 -1.64 1.94 19.74
CA GLU A 251 -2.87 2.64 19.36
C GLU A 251 -3.44 2.07 18.05
N THR A 252 -2.58 1.82 17.06
CA THR A 252 -2.95 1.25 15.77
C THR A 252 -3.49 -0.18 15.93
N LYS A 253 -2.86 -1.00 16.75
CA LYS A 253 -3.37 -2.34 17.11
C LYS A 253 -4.76 -2.28 17.77
N ARG A 254 -4.99 -1.33 18.69
CA ARG A 254 -6.30 -1.15 19.35
C ARG A 254 -7.42 -0.77 18.38
N MET A 255 -7.10 -0.19 17.23
CA MET A 255 -8.07 0.09 16.16
C MET A 255 -8.45 -1.15 15.35
N GLY A 256 -7.81 -2.30 15.62
CA GLY A 256 -8.07 -3.58 14.96
C GLY A 256 -7.17 -3.87 13.75
N TYR A 257 -6.10 -3.10 13.57
CA TYR A 257 -5.02 -3.47 12.67
C TYR A 257 -4.15 -4.57 13.31
N ASN A 258 -3.78 -5.55 12.53
CA ASN A 258 -2.97 -6.70 12.98
C ASN A 258 -1.62 -6.82 12.25
N HIS A 259 -1.35 -5.90 11.34
CA HIS A 259 -0.07 -5.70 10.67
C HIS A 259 0.15 -4.19 10.51
N ILE A 260 1.39 -3.72 10.67
CA ILE A 260 1.69 -2.30 10.61
C ILE A 260 2.81 -2.07 9.59
N ALA A 261 2.51 -1.26 8.59
CA ALA A 261 3.47 -0.78 7.60
C ALA A 261 3.89 0.66 7.92
N LEU A 262 5.17 0.94 7.85
CA LEU A 262 5.77 2.19 8.29
C LEU A 262 6.56 2.81 7.15
N GLY A 263 6.25 4.06 6.82
CA GLY A 263 7.00 4.84 5.83
C GLY A 263 7.95 5.84 6.52
N ASP A 264 9.24 5.64 6.36
CA ASP A 264 10.26 6.56 6.91
C ASP A 264 10.47 7.76 5.99
N ASN A 265 9.92 8.90 6.37
CA ASN A 265 10.06 10.16 5.65
C ASN A 265 11.20 11.06 6.21
N THR A 266 11.89 10.60 7.25
CA THR A 266 12.96 11.37 7.94
C THR A 266 14.02 11.89 6.97
N PRO A 267 14.60 11.05 6.08
CA PRO A 267 15.67 11.55 5.19
C PRO A 267 15.21 12.67 4.27
N GLY A 268 13.98 12.59 3.73
CA GLY A 268 13.45 13.59 2.80
C GLY A 268 13.11 14.91 3.47
N VAL A 269 12.53 14.89 4.66
CA VAL A 269 12.17 16.10 5.42
C VAL A 269 13.41 16.83 5.87
N VAL A 270 14.36 16.13 6.46
CA VAL A 270 15.62 16.71 6.98
C VAL A 270 16.46 17.33 5.86
N ALA A 271 16.54 16.65 4.69
CA ALA A 271 17.24 17.19 3.53
C ALA A 271 16.63 18.51 3.03
N LYS A 272 15.30 18.64 3.01
CA LYS A 272 14.61 19.89 2.63
C LYS A 272 14.91 21.05 3.59
N MET A 273 15.09 20.75 4.86
CA MET A 273 15.44 21.75 5.88
C MET A 273 16.91 22.14 5.85
N GLY A 274 17.72 21.52 4.97
CA GLY A 274 19.17 21.72 4.94
C GLY A 274 19.90 21.14 6.16
N LEU A 275 19.25 20.23 6.88
CA LEU A 275 19.82 19.52 8.01
C LEU A 275 20.50 18.23 7.54
N HIS A 276 21.48 17.78 8.29
CA HIS A 276 22.12 16.49 8.08
C HIS A 276 21.85 15.58 9.28
N LEU A 277 21.25 14.42 9.02
CA LEU A 277 21.20 13.33 9.98
C LEU A 277 22.35 12.35 9.71
N GLU A 278 22.82 11.70 10.76
CA GLU A 278 23.69 10.55 10.61
C GLU A 278 22.99 9.48 9.75
N GLU A 279 23.71 8.94 8.77
CA GLU A 279 23.15 7.93 7.85
C GLU A 279 22.58 6.74 8.64
N GLY A 280 21.30 6.46 8.43
CA GLY A 280 20.58 5.39 9.12
C GLY A 280 20.14 5.72 10.56
N ALA A 281 20.24 6.96 11.02
CA ALA A 281 19.82 7.34 12.39
C ALA A 281 18.35 6.98 12.66
N SER A 282 17.44 7.24 11.70
CA SER A 282 16.03 6.88 11.80
C SER A 282 15.76 5.36 11.77
N LEU A 283 16.74 4.55 11.36
CA LEU A 283 16.64 3.10 11.40
C LEU A 283 17.15 2.51 12.71
N LYS A 284 18.09 3.18 13.39
CA LYS A 284 18.66 2.71 14.68
C LYS A 284 17.62 2.62 15.78
N VAL A 285 16.64 3.54 15.82
CA VAL A 285 15.57 3.53 16.83
C VAL A 285 14.79 2.21 16.85
N TRP A 286 14.76 1.47 15.74
CA TRP A 286 14.06 0.19 15.66
C TRP A 286 14.71 -0.92 16.45
N GLU A 287 15.98 -0.79 16.82
CA GLU A 287 16.66 -1.73 17.73
C GLU A 287 16.02 -1.67 19.12
N ASP A 288 15.54 -0.48 19.53
CA ASP A 288 14.84 -0.28 20.80
C ASP A 288 13.35 -0.59 20.69
N VAL A 289 12.70 -0.35 19.55
CA VAL A 289 11.25 -0.54 19.35
C VAL A 289 10.88 -2.01 19.18
N LEU A 290 11.58 -2.75 18.30
CA LEU A 290 11.17 -4.10 17.88
C LEU A 290 11.04 -5.11 19.02
N PRO A 291 11.84 -5.10 20.10
CA PRO A 291 11.67 -6.01 21.23
C PRO A 291 10.31 -5.86 21.96
N HIS A 292 9.69 -4.69 21.86
CA HIS A 292 8.48 -4.34 22.62
C HIS A 292 7.17 -4.50 21.83
N VAL A 293 7.23 -4.68 20.49
CA VAL A 293 6.04 -4.63 19.61
C VAL A 293 5.73 -5.94 18.89
N ARG A 294 6.49 -6.99 19.12
CA ARG A 294 6.30 -8.34 18.59
C ARG A 294 5.17 -9.10 19.25
#